data_ab8f7fa5beef2412169e856d4a25b7ed
#
_entry.id   ab8f7fa5beef2412169e856d4a25b7ed
#
_cell.length_a   1.000
_cell.length_b   1.000
_cell.length_c   1.000
_cell.angle_alpha   90.00
_cell.angle_beta   90.00
_cell.angle_gamma   90.00
#
_symmetry.space_group_name_H-M   'P 1'
#
loop_
_entity.id
_entity.type
_entity.pdbx_description
1 polymer ?
#
loop_
_entity_poly.entity_id
_entity_poly.type
_entity_poly.pdbx_seq_one_letter_code
_entity_poly.pdbx_strand_id
1 'polypeptide(L)'
;SCQFGVQDNQITCAERPRVKALESVSINTGEQQLDTKMISIVREPAAERGIGMLSYTYDSPETDNETWLYLSALGQVKRIASGNSDDNSEPASIFGSEFTTEDQDTGKLDEYEIRVLREDNVNGREVWVIESVPNAERARKTRYARTVHYVDKARFVVLRSDMYDRQGREIKRLMASRIEQVNGNWTARSLTMMNLIANRLSNMAILEIHNDLDIPEAFLTPRTLTDVAFREAELNKLREQVD
;
A
#
# COMPACT_ATOMS: atom_id res chain seq x y z
N SER A 1 -4.19 -13.55 -1.40
CA SER A 1 -3.28 -13.94 -0.31
C SER A 1 -3.32 -15.43 -0.04
N CYS A 2 -2.22 -16.00 0.41
CA CYS A 2 -2.10 -17.43 0.76
C CYS A 2 -0.95 -17.63 1.76
N GLN A 3 -0.91 -18.83 2.38
CA GLN A 3 0.35 -19.34 2.93
C GLN A 3 1.29 -19.71 1.77
N PHE A 4 2.57 -19.42 1.92
CA PHE A 4 3.54 -19.78 0.91
C PHE A 4 4.46 -20.92 1.39
N GLY A 5 4.97 -21.66 0.43
CA GLY A 5 6.05 -22.63 0.58
C GLY A 5 7.09 -22.39 -0.49
N VAL A 6 8.25 -23.03 -0.32
CA VAL A 6 9.31 -23.03 -1.33
C VAL A 6 9.37 -24.43 -1.93
N GLN A 7 9.11 -24.51 -3.24
CA GLN A 7 9.21 -25.76 -4.01
C GLN A 7 10.09 -25.48 -5.23
N ASP A 8 11.09 -26.30 -5.46
CA ASP A 8 12.04 -26.19 -6.58
C ASP A 8 12.67 -24.78 -6.70
N ASN A 9 13.05 -24.19 -5.57
CA ASN A 9 13.55 -22.82 -5.47
C ASN A 9 12.54 -21.72 -5.89
N GLN A 10 11.27 -22.06 -6.04
CA GLN A 10 10.20 -21.12 -6.35
C GLN A 10 9.27 -20.94 -5.15
N ILE A 11 8.86 -19.70 -4.92
CA ILE A 11 7.85 -19.36 -3.92
C ILE A 11 6.48 -19.62 -4.54
N THR A 12 5.70 -20.51 -3.93
CA THR A 12 4.37 -20.90 -4.39
C THR A 12 3.36 -20.83 -3.25
N CYS A 13 2.07 -20.68 -3.58
CA CYS A 13 1.02 -20.83 -2.59
C CYS A 13 0.89 -22.31 -2.18
N ALA A 14 0.95 -22.59 -0.88
CA ALA A 14 0.74 -23.91 -0.30
C ALA A 14 -0.75 -24.28 -0.20
N GLU A 15 -1.64 -23.29 -0.35
CA GLU A 15 -3.09 -23.43 -0.32
C GLU A 15 -3.73 -22.63 -1.45
N ARG A 16 -5.02 -22.85 -1.70
CA ARG A 16 -5.77 -22.05 -2.68
C ARG A 16 -5.77 -20.59 -2.24
N PRO A 17 -5.31 -19.65 -3.06
CA PRO A 17 -5.24 -18.25 -2.68
C PRO A 17 -6.66 -17.66 -2.51
N ARG A 18 -6.82 -16.79 -1.51
CA ARG A 18 -8.00 -15.92 -1.40
C ARG A 18 -7.80 -14.75 -2.33
N VAL A 19 -8.78 -14.52 -3.19
CA VAL A 19 -8.74 -13.46 -4.19
C VAL A 19 -9.82 -12.44 -3.88
N LYS A 20 -9.48 -11.15 -4.01
CA LYS A 20 -10.41 -10.03 -3.93
C LYS A 20 -10.20 -9.12 -5.13
N ALA A 21 -11.28 -8.61 -5.70
CA ALA A 21 -11.23 -7.52 -6.64
C ALA A 21 -11.54 -6.21 -5.91
N LEU A 22 -10.73 -5.20 -6.17
CA LEU A 22 -10.84 -3.86 -5.58
C LEU A 22 -11.00 -2.84 -6.71
N GLU A 23 -11.76 -1.81 -6.43
CA GLU A 23 -11.81 -0.59 -7.23
C GLU A 23 -11.34 0.55 -6.35
N SER A 24 -10.36 1.32 -6.83
CA SER A 24 -9.74 2.39 -6.05
C SER A 24 -9.75 3.69 -6.84
N VAL A 25 -9.99 4.79 -6.14
CA VAL A 25 -9.94 6.15 -6.69
C VAL A 25 -9.07 6.99 -5.79
N SER A 26 -8.17 7.77 -6.38
CA SER A 26 -7.29 8.67 -5.63
C SER A 26 -7.11 10.00 -6.33
N ILE A 27 -6.92 11.05 -5.54
CA ILE A 27 -6.51 12.37 -6.01
C ILE A 27 -5.34 12.86 -5.18
N ASN A 28 -4.52 13.68 -5.80
CA ASN A 28 -3.55 14.50 -5.10
C ASN A 28 -4.22 15.83 -4.72
N THR A 29 -3.93 16.33 -3.54
CA THR A 29 -4.51 17.55 -2.96
C THR A 29 -3.44 18.34 -2.20
N GLY A 30 -3.84 19.42 -1.54
CA GLY A 30 -2.95 20.24 -0.75
C GLY A 30 -2.02 21.13 -1.57
N GLU A 31 -1.10 21.79 -0.89
CA GLU A 31 -0.09 22.64 -1.52
C GLU A 31 0.86 21.76 -2.36
N GLN A 32 1.13 22.18 -3.59
CA GLN A 32 1.95 21.41 -4.56
C GLN A 32 1.42 20.00 -4.87
N GLN A 33 0.18 19.67 -4.49
CA GLN A 33 -0.43 18.34 -4.69
C GLN A 33 0.36 17.18 -4.07
N LEU A 34 0.95 17.41 -2.91
CA LEU A 34 1.73 16.42 -2.17
C LEU A 34 0.88 15.58 -1.21
N ASP A 35 -0.30 16.08 -0.83
CA ASP A 35 -1.27 15.28 -0.07
C ASP A 35 -2.01 14.32 -1.00
N THR A 36 -2.47 13.19 -0.46
CA THR A 36 -3.26 12.21 -1.22
C THR A 36 -4.51 11.82 -0.45
N LYS A 37 -5.64 11.79 -1.16
CA LYS A 37 -6.87 11.14 -0.68
C LYS A 37 -7.13 9.93 -1.55
N MET A 38 -7.39 8.77 -0.93
CA MET A 38 -7.67 7.53 -1.64
C MET A 38 -8.81 6.76 -0.98
N ILE A 39 -9.70 6.25 -1.82
CA ILE A 39 -10.73 5.29 -1.40
C ILE A 39 -10.55 3.99 -2.17
N SER A 40 -10.69 2.85 -1.49
CA SER A 40 -10.68 1.52 -2.08
C SER A 40 -11.88 0.73 -1.61
N ILE A 41 -12.59 0.09 -2.54
CA ILE A 41 -13.82 -0.65 -2.27
C ILE A 41 -13.66 -2.08 -2.78
N VAL A 42 -14.01 -3.06 -1.95
CA VAL A 42 -14.07 -4.47 -2.35
C VAL A 42 -15.28 -4.69 -3.25
N ARG A 43 -15.04 -5.23 -4.44
CA ARG A 43 -16.06 -5.59 -5.44
C ARG A 43 -16.37 -7.08 -5.40
N GLU A 44 -15.36 -7.91 -5.14
CA GLU A 44 -15.46 -9.37 -5.03
C GLU A 44 -14.60 -9.87 -3.87
N PRO A 45 -15.00 -10.95 -3.20
CA PRO A 45 -16.21 -11.76 -3.40
C PRO A 45 -17.49 -11.07 -2.89
N ALA A 46 -18.66 -11.58 -3.32
CA ALA A 46 -19.96 -11.00 -2.95
C ALA A 46 -20.18 -10.87 -1.43
N ALA A 47 -19.65 -11.82 -0.65
CA ALA A 47 -19.75 -11.80 0.82
C ALA A 47 -18.99 -10.63 1.49
N GLU A 48 -18.01 -10.03 0.80
CA GLU A 48 -17.19 -8.93 1.30
C GLU A 48 -17.45 -7.63 0.51
N ARG A 49 -18.37 -7.66 -0.45
CA ARG A 49 -18.68 -6.51 -1.30
C ARG A 49 -19.06 -5.29 -0.47
N GLY A 50 -18.46 -4.15 -0.82
CA GLY A 50 -18.72 -2.88 -0.17
C GLY A 50 -17.89 -2.62 1.08
N ILE A 51 -17.08 -3.58 1.57
CA ILE A 51 -16.02 -3.24 2.53
C ILE A 51 -15.15 -2.19 1.86
N GLY A 52 -14.87 -1.10 2.56
CA GLY A 52 -14.16 0.05 1.99
C GLY A 52 -13.15 0.62 2.96
N MET A 53 -12.12 1.22 2.39
CA MET A 53 -11.11 1.96 3.13
C MET A 53 -10.93 3.34 2.48
N LEU A 54 -10.93 4.37 3.30
CA LEU A 54 -10.60 5.74 2.92
C LEU A 54 -9.34 6.13 3.67
N SER A 55 -8.37 6.69 2.97
CA SER A 55 -7.14 7.19 3.57
C SER A 55 -6.82 8.61 3.08
N TYR A 56 -6.37 9.45 4.00
CA TYR A 56 -5.77 10.75 3.73
C TYR A 56 -4.32 10.70 4.20
N THR A 57 -3.42 11.01 3.29
CA THR A 57 -1.99 11.10 3.55
C THR A 57 -1.56 12.53 3.35
N TYR A 58 -0.94 13.11 4.35
CA TYR A 58 -0.51 14.50 4.35
C TYR A 58 1.01 14.59 4.22
N ASP A 59 1.49 15.55 3.43
CA ASP A 59 2.92 15.84 3.31
C ASP A 59 3.45 16.60 4.55
N SER A 60 2.59 17.37 5.23
CA SER A 60 2.97 18.09 6.44
C SER A 60 3.43 17.14 7.57
N PRO A 61 4.61 17.35 8.19
CA PRO A 61 5.08 16.54 9.33
C PRO A 61 4.24 16.74 10.60
N GLU A 62 3.49 17.83 10.69
CA GLU A 62 2.65 18.16 11.83
C GLU A 62 1.25 17.53 11.77
N THR A 63 0.90 16.89 10.63
CA THR A 63 -0.43 16.32 10.41
C THR A 63 -0.31 14.81 10.29
N ASP A 64 -0.97 14.10 11.20
CA ASP A 64 -1.04 12.63 11.13
C ASP A 64 -1.96 12.17 9.99
N ASN A 65 -1.56 11.11 9.31
CA ASN A 65 -2.39 10.45 8.31
C ASN A 65 -3.68 9.91 8.93
N GLU A 66 -4.75 9.87 8.15
CA GLU A 66 -6.05 9.41 8.62
C GLU A 66 -6.52 8.22 7.77
N THR A 67 -7.08 7.22 8.43
CA THR A 67 -7.62 6.05 7.76
C THR A 67 -8.96 5.65 8.38
N TRP A 68 -9.96 5.39 7.54
CA TRP A 68 -11.26 4.87 7.92
C TRP A 68 -11.51 3.54 7.22
N LEU A 69 -11.95 2.56 7.99
CA LEU A 69 -12.39 1.25 7.48
C LEU A 69 -13.90 1.13 7.66
N TYR A 70 -14.59 0.83 6.58
CA TYR A 70 -16.00 0.49 6.58
C TYR A 70 -16.20 -1.01 6.45
N LEU A 71 -16.90 -1.59 7.42
CA LEU A 71 -17.30 -3.00 7.43
C LEU A 71 -18.75 -3.10 7.03
N SER A 72 -19.01 -3.43 5.77
CA SER A 72 -20.37 -3.45 5.18
C SER A 72 -21.35 -4.36 5.93
N ALA A 73 -20.87 -5.51 6.43
CA ALA A 73 -21.70 -6.43 7.21
C ALA A 73 -22.16 -5.84 8.57
N LEU A 74 -21.43 -4.87 9.12
CA LEU A 74 -21.74 -4.21 10.38
C LEU A 74 -22.37 -2.82 10.19
N GLY A 75 -22.34 -2.29 8.97
CA GLY A 75 -22.77 -0.92 8.68
C GLY A 75 -21.99 0.17 9.42
N GLN A 76 -20.75 -0.13 9.86
CA GLN A 76 -19.97 0.75 10.73
C GLN A 76 -18.68 1.21 10.06
N VAL A 77 -18.38 2.50 10.24
CA VAL A 77 -17.07 3.07 9.93
C VAL A 77 -16.24 3.13 11.20
N LYS A 78 -15.02 2.61 11.14
CA LYS A 78 -14.03 2.74 12.21
C LYS A 78 -12.87 3.61 11.69
N ARG A 79 -12.51 4.64 12.46
CA ARG A 79 -11.26 5.34 12.24
C ARG A 79 -10.13 4.48 12.82
N ILE A 80 -9.12 4.23 12.03
CA ILE A 80 -7.91 3.53 12.43
C ILE A 80 -6.91 4.61 12.85
N ALA A 81 -6.38 4.51 14.07
CA ALA A 81 -5.36 5.46 14.53
C ALA A 81 -4.09 5.29 13.69
N SER A 82 -3.52 6.40 13.24
CA SER A 82 -2.19 6.44 12.63
C SER A 82 -1.14 6.32 13.72
N GLY A 83 -0.15 5.44 13.49
CA GLY A 83 0.93 5.19 14.45
C GLY A 83 0.54 4.16 15.51
N ASN A 84 1.55 3.53 16.06
CA ASN A 84 1.41 2.69 17.26
C ASN A 84 1.22 3.60 18.48
N SER A 85 -0.01 4.04 18.74
CA SER A 85 -0.32 4.81 19.94
C SER A 85 -0.14 4.00 21.23
N ASP A 86 -0.11 2.66 21.11
CA ASP A 86 0.27 1.73 22.17
C ASP A 86 1.35 0.78 21.65
N ASP A 87 2.43 0.63 22.37
CA ASP A 87 3.65 -0.16 22.04
C ASP A 87 3.39 -1.62 21.61
N ASN A 88 2.14 -2.10 21.65
CA ASN A 88 1.74 -3.48 21.35
C ASN A 88 0.62 -3.65 20.33
N SER A 89 0.10 -2.59 19.71
CA SER A 89 -0.95 -2.76 18.70
C SER A 89 -0.35 -3.14 17.34
N GLU A 90 -0.80 -4.26 16.77
CA GLU A 90 -0.41 -4.61 15.40
C GLU A 90 -1.08 -3.67 14.39
N PRO A 91 -0.33 -3.19 13.35
CA PRO A 91 -0.93 -2.41 12.28
C PRO A 91 -2.07 -3.17 11.61
N ALA A 92 -3.13 -2.44 11.28
CA ALA A 92 -4.30 -3.07 10.68
C ALA A 92 -3.97 -3.62 9.28
N SER A 93 -4.39 -4.86 9.05
CA SER A 93 -4.31 -5.50 7.73
C SER A 93 -5.26 -4.81 6.74
N ILE A 94 -4.77 -4.53 5.53
CA ILE A 94 -5.58 -3.98 4.44
C ILE A 94 -6.34 -5.12 3.80
N PHE A 95 -7.66 -5.14 3.99
CA PHE A 95 -8.59 -6.14 3.45
C PHE A 95 -8.18 -7.61 3.72
N GLY A 96 -7.50 -7.87 4.85
CA GLY A 96 -7.03 -9.21 5.23
C GLY A 96 -5.84 -9.71 4.41
N SER A 97 -5.09 -8.80 3.80
CA SER A 97 -3.84 -9.09 3.11
C SER A 97 -2.63 -8.94 4.05
N GLU A 98 -1.43 -9.24 3.54
CA GLU A 98 -0.17 -9.00 4.26
C GLU A 98 0.31 -7.54 4.13
N PHE A 99 -0.37 -6.72 3.31
CA PHE A 99 -0.22 -5.27 3.36
C PHE A 99 -0.94 -4.71 4.58
N THR A 100 -0.32 -3.78 5.26
CA THR A 100 -0.86 -3.14 6.46
C THR A 100 -0.93 -1.61 6.30
N THR A 101 -1.65 -0.94 7.18
CA THR A 101 -1.69 0.53 7.23
C THR A 101 -0.30 1.14 7.42
N GLU A 102 0.62 0.45 8.11
CA GLU A 102 2.02 0.85 8.25
C GLU A 102 2.77 0.83 6.92
N ASP A 103 2.46 -0.14 6.03
CA ASP A 103 3.09 -0.23 4.71
C ASP A 103 2.60 0.88 3.77
N GLN A 104 1.44 1.48 4.03
CA GLN A 104 0.95 2.67 3.33
C GLN A 104 1.52 3.96 3.89
N ASP A 105 1.75 4.01 5.20
CA ASP A 105 2.38 5.15 5.86
C ASP A 105 3.91 5.02 5.76
N THR A 106 4.44 5.33 4.59
CA THR A 106 5.90 5.21 4.32
C THR A 106 6.74 6.26 5.05
N GLY A 107 6.11 7.25 5.72
CA GLY A 107 6.80 8.39 6.30
C GLY A 107 7.37 9.36 5.27
N LYS A 108 8.12 10.34 5.75
CA LYS A 108 8.73 11.41 4.95
C LYS A 108 10.24 11.25 4.91
N LEU A 109 10.89 11.83 3.90
CA LEU A 109 12.33 11.68 3.72
C LEU A 109 13.13 12.18 4.92
N ASP A 110 12.72 13.26 5.55
CA ASP A 110 13.35 13.86 6.73
C ASP A 110 13.11 13.06 8.04
N GLU A 111 12.19 12.11 8.02
CA GLU A 111 11.98 11.17 9.12
C GLU A 111 12.98 10.00 9.11
N TYR A 112 13.86 9.92 8.11
CA TYR A 112 14.80 8.82 7.95
C TYR A 112 16.24 9.29 7.73
N GLU A 113 17.17 8.55 8.28
CA GLU A 113 18.57 8.56 7.84
C GLU A 113 18.70 7.60 6.66
N ILE A 114 19.06 8.15 5.48
CA ILE A 114 19.12 7.40 4.23
C ILE A 114 20.56 7.33 3.76
N ARG A 115 21.02 6.12 3.39
CA ARG A 115 22.36 5.91 2.85
C ARG A 115 22.38 4.85 1.76
N VAL A 116 23.19 5.08 0.74
CA VAL A 116 23.51 4.07 -0.27
C VAL A 116 24.55 3.12 0.31
N LEU A 117 24.21 1.84 0.40
CA LEU A 117 25.10 0.81 0.93
C LEU A 117 26.07 0.29 -0.15
N ARG A 118 25.56 0.03 -1.35
CA ARG A 118 26.28 -0.52 -2.49
C ARG A 118 25.46 -0.45 -3.76
N GLU A 119 26.08 -0.79 -4.86
CA GLU A 119 25.42 -1.17 -6.09
C GLU A 119 25.28 -2.69 -6.17
N ASP A 120 24.26 -3.17 -6.88
CA ASP A 120 23.97 -4.60 -7.02
C ASP A 120 23.21 -4.87 -8.34
N ASN A 121 22.88 -6.13 -8.58
CA ASN A 121 22.05 -6.55 -9.72
C ASN A 121 20.86 -7.40 -9.23
N VAL A 122 19.67 -7.02 -9.64
CA VAL A 122 18.43 -7.77 -9.37
C VAL A 122 17.80 -8.17 -10.70
N ASN A 123 17.77 -9.48 -10.98
CA ASN A 123 17.20 -10.03 -12.21
C ASN A 123 17.72 -9.36 -13.50
N GLY A 124 19.03 -9.10 -13.57
CA GLY A 124 19.66 -8.44 -14.71
C GLY A 124 19.54 -6.91 -14.75
N ARG A 125 19.00 -6.30 -13.69
CA ARG A 125 18.84 -4.85 -13.55
C ARG A 125 19.86 -4.30 -12.56
N GLU A 126 20.61 -3.28 -12.96
CA GLU A 126 21.49 -2.54 -12.04
C GLU A 126 20.65 -1.75 -11.04
N VAL A 127 20.96 -1.89 -9.75
CA VAL A 127 20.23 -1.22 -8.66
C VAL A 127 21.20 -0.51 -7.71
N TRP A 128 20.70 0.56 -7.09
CA TRP A 128 21.25 1.02 -5.82
C TRP A 128 20.59 0.25 -4.68
N VAL A 129 21.41 -0.20 -3.74
CA VAL A 129 20.91 -0.76 -2.46
C VAL A 129 20.98 0.35 -1.44
N ILE A 130 19.81 0.79 -1.02
CA ILE A 130 19.62 1.97 -0.16
C ILE A 130 19.03 1.51 1.17
N GLU A 131 19.65 1.90 2.27
CA GLU A 131 19.12 1.68 3.61
C GLU A 131 18.43 2.96 4.08
N SER A 132 17.26 2.81 4.70
CA SER A 132 16.57 3.85 5.44
C SER A 132 16.37 3.40 6.90
N VAL A 133 16.80 4.24 7.83
CA VAL A 133 16.67 4.04 9.27
C VAL A 133 15.81 5.16 9.84
N PRO A 134 14.68 4.88 10.50
CA PRO A 134 13.82 5.91 11.05
C PRO A 134 14.54 6.70 12.15
N ASN A 135 14.31 8.01 12.20
CA ASN A 135 14.74 8.85 13.31
C ASN A 135 13.95 8.49 14.59
N ALA A 136 14.29 9.10 15.73
CA ALA A 136 13.69 8.77 17.01
C ALA A 136 12.17 8.99 17.08
N GLU A 137 11.64 9.95 16.33
CA GLU A 137 10.21 10.24 16.25
C GLU A 137 9.48 9.20 15.40
N ARG A 138 9.97 8.95 14.19
CA ARG A 138 9.40 7.94 13.29
C ARG A 138 9.50 6.54 13.89
N ALA A 139 10.58 6.21 14.59
CA ALA A 139 10.77 4.91 15.25
C ALA A 139 9.68 4.59 16.31
N ARG A 140 8.96 5.58 16.81
CA ARG A 140 7.79 5.37 17.71
C ARG A 140 6.53 5.02 16.92
N LYS A 141 6.47 5.37 15.65
CA LYS A 141 5.30 5.18 14.76
C LYS A 141 5.44 3.93 13.88
N THR A 142 6.62 3.30 13.84
CA THR A 142 6.89 2.13 12.99
C THR A 142 7.53 0.98 13.75
N ARG A 143 7.23 -0.26 13.33
CA ARG A 143 7.91 -1.47 13.80
C ARG A 143 9.19 -1.78 13.02
N TYR A 144 9.37 -1.12 11.87
CA TYR A 144 10.54 -1.29 11.03
C TYR A 144 11.71 -0.49 11.58
N ALA A 145 12.70 -1.18 12.19
CA ALA A 145 13.91 -0.54 12.68
C ALA A 145 14.83 -0.08 11.55
N ARG A 146 14.72 -0.73 10.40
CA ARG A 146 15.36 -0.33 9.14
C ARG A 146 14.68 -1.00 7.96
N THR A 147 14.82 -0.39 6.78
CA THR A 147 14.39 -0.97 5.51
C THR A 147 15.54 -0.88 4.51
N VAL A 148 15.74 -1.93 3.72
CA VAL A 148 16.73 -1.97 2.63
C VAL A 148 16.00 -2.03 1.31
N HIS A 149 16.15 -0.99 0.48
CA HIS A 149 15.50 -0.84 -0.81
C HIS A 149 16.47 -1.15 -1.95
N TYR A 150 16.01 -1.87 -2.94
CA TYR A 150 16.73 -2.14 -4.20
C TYR A 150 16.06 -1.32 -5.30
N VAL A 151 16.68 -0.21 -5.67
CA VAL A 151 16.11 0.79 -6.60
C VAL A 151 16.75 0.64 -7.97
N ASP A 152 15.95 0.39 -9.00
CA ASP A 152 16.37 0.31 -10.40
C ASP A 152 16.98 1.66 -10.84
N LYS A 153 18.25 1.65 -11.26
CA LYS A 153 18.98 2.86 -11.62
C LYS A 153 18.43 3.56 -12.86
N ALA A 154 17.85 2.82 -13.79
CA ALA A 154 17.35 3.38 -15.04
C ALA A 154 15.91 3.88 -14.95
N ARG A 155 15.11 3.29 -14.04
CA ARG A 155 13.68 3.53 -13.93
C ARG A 155 13.28 4.26 -12.65
N PHE A 156 14.18 4.34 -11.68
CA PHE A 156 13.93 4.92 -10.34
C PHE A 156 12.73 4.28 -9.62
N VAL A 157 12.55 2.97 -9.83
CA VAL A 157 11.49 2.17 -9.21
C VAL A 157 12.10 1.22 -8.20
N VAL A 158 11.48 1.10 -7.03
CA VAL A 158 11.85 0.11 -6.03
C VAL A 158 11.42 -1.28 -6.54
N LEU A 159 12.38 -2.18 -6.77
CA LEU A 159 12.15 -3.55 -7.18
C LEU A 159 11.93 -4.49 -5.99
N ARG A 160 12.56 -4.18 -4.87
CA ARG A 160 12.48 -4.94 -3.63
C ARG A 160 12.71 -4.05 -2.42
N SER A 161 12.01 -4.34 -1.33
CA SER A 161 12.29 -3.76 -0.02
C SER A 161 12.28 -4.86 1.03
N ASP A 162 13.34 -4.95 1.83
CA ASP A 162 13.47 -5.86 2.96
C ASP A 162 13.31 -5.06 4.26
N MET A 163 12.32 -5.41 5.08
CA MET A 163 11.96 -4.69 6.30
C MET A 163 12.39 -5.52 7.51
N TYR A 164 13.12 -4.87 8.42
CA TYR A 164 13.72 -5.50 9.59
C TYR A 164 13.15 -4.94 10.89
N ASP A 165 12.92 -5.82 11.85
CA ASP A 165 12.50 -5.45 13.20
C ASP A 165 13.66 -4.93 14.07
N ARG A 166 13.33 -4.54 15.30
CA ARG A 166 14.33 -4.05 16.30
C ARG A 166 15.34 -5.12 16.74
N GLN A 167 15.07 -6.40 16.50
CA GLN A 167 15.98 -7.51 16.72
C GLN A 167 16.87 -7.82 15.50
N GLY A 168 16.73 -7.08 14.44
CA GLY A 168 17.47 -7.25 13.18
C GLY A 168 17.00 -8.41 12.33
N ARG A 169 15.83 -8.99 12.64
CA ARG A 169 15.23 -10.06 11.83
C ARG A 169 14.47 -9.44 10.65
N GLU A 170 14.64 -10.01 9.47
CA GLU A 170 13.80 -9.67 8.33
C GLU A 170 12.38 -10.22 8.58
N ILE A 171 11.41 -9.33 8.68
CA ILE A 171 10.03 -9.70 9.02
C ILE A 171 9.08 -9.61 7.84
N LYS A 172 9.37 -8.71 6.90
CA LYS A 172 8.59 -8.53 5.66
C LYS A 172 9.50 -8.28 4.47
N ARG A 173 9.00 -8.62 3.30
CA ARG A 173 9.62 -8.30 2.02
C ARG A 173 8.58 -7.88 1.01
N LEU A 174 8.80 -6.72 0.41
CA LEU A 174 8.03 -6.26 -0.75
C LEU A 174 8.82 -6.57 -2.02
N MET A 175 8.16 -7.09 -3.03
CA MET A 175 8.72 -7.29 -4.37
C MET A 175 7.80 -6.66 -5.40
N ALA A 176 8.37 -5.86 -6.29
CA ALA A 176 7.67 -5.27 -7.43
C ALA A 176 8.02 -6.01 -8.72
N SER A 177 7.04 -6.22 -9.57
CA SER A 177 7.21 -6.86 -10.87
C SER A 177 6.24 -6.25 -11.90
N ARG A 178 6.37 -6.67 -13.17
CA ARG A 178 5.59 -6.11 -14.27
C ARG A 178 5.72 -4.59 -14.31
N ILE A 179 6.98 -4.10 -14.32
CA ILE A 179 7.28 -2.68 -14.41
C ILE A 179 7.06 -2.22 -15.84
N GLU A 180 6.12 -1.32 -16.05
CA GLU A 180 5.77 -0.76 -17.36
C GLU A 180 5.55 0.75 -17.28
N GLN A 181 5.57 1.43 -18.41
CA GLN A 181 5.24 2.86 -18.45
C GLN A 181 3.72 3.05 -18.52
N VAL A 182 3.22 3.89 -17.62
CA VAL A 182 1.84 4.37 -17.61
C VAL A 182 1.91 5.89 -17.64
N ASN A 183 1.42 6.51 -18.70
CA ASN A 183 1.48 7.97 -18.93
C ASN A 183 2.89 8.55 -18.70
N GLY A 184 3.93 7.88 -19.23
CA GLY A 184 5.31 8.31 -19.13
C GLY A 184 6.03 7.96 -17.82
N ASN A 185 5.31 7.49 -16.81
CA ASN A 185 5.88 7.11 -15.51
C ASN A 185 6.06 5.60 -15.39
N TRP A 186 7.22 5.16 -14.88
CA TRP A 186 7.44 3.76 -14.60
C TRP A 186 6.62 3.29 -13.40
N THR A 187 5.76 2.31 -13.60
CA THR A 187 4.80 1.82 -12.62
C THR A 187 4.90 0.31 -12.46
N ALA A 188 4.93 -0.15 -11.22
CA ALA A 188 4.83 -1.58 -10.90
C ALA A 188 3.35 -2.01 -10.95
N ARG A 189 3.03 -2.92 -11.88
CA ARG A 189 1.68 -3.48 -12.02
C ARG A 189 1.44 -4.68 -11.08
N SER A 190 2.46 -5.15 -10.40
CA SER A 190 2.33 -6.26 -9.45
C SER A 190 3.25 -6.02 -8.26
N LEU A 191 2.68 -6.02 -7.08
CA LEU A 191 3.36 -5.89 -5.80
C LEU A 191 3.08 -7.12 -4.95
N THR A 192 4.13 -7.80 -4.50
CA THR A 192 4.01 -8.96 -3.60
C THR A 192 4.59 -8.61 -2.24
N MET A 193 3.76 -8.62 -1.22
CA MET A 193 4.17 -8.50 0.17
C MET A 193 4.27 -9.88 0.80
N MET A 194 5.43 -10.20 1.33
CA MET A 194 5.69 -11.44 2.07
C MET A 194 5.84 -11.11 3.56
N ASN A 195 5.06 -11.77 4.39
CA ASN A 195 5.24 -11.83 5.83
C ASN A 195 6.06 -13.07 6.16
N LEU A 196 7.32 -12.88 6.47
CA LEU A 196 8.28 -13.97 6.65
C LEU A 196 8.09 -14.66 8.01
N ILE A 197 7.50 -13.99 8.98
CA ILE A 197 7.21 -14.57 10.31
C ILE A 197 6.00 -15.50 10.22
N ALA A 198 4.94 -15.07 9.53
CA ALA A 198 3.71 -15.84 9.38
C ALA A 198 3.75 -16.84 8.20
N ASN A 199 4.79 -16.83 7.37
CA ASN A 199 4.88 -17.57 6.11
C ASN A 199 3.67 -17.34 5.20
N ARG A 200 3.26 -16.07 5.08
CA ARG A 200 2.12 -15.66 4.27
C ARG A 200 2.56 -14.63 3.23
N LEU A 201 1.91 -14.66 2.09
CA LEU A 201 2.09 -13.64 1.07
C LEU A 201 0.75 -13.12 0.54
N SER A 202 0.79 -11.90 0.05
CA SER A 202 -0.29 -11.30 -0.74
C SER A 202 0.30 -10.65 -1.97
N ASN A 203 -0.29 -10.92 -3.13
CA ASN A 203 0.02 -10.21 -4.35
C ASN A 203 -1.13 -9.25 -4.68
N MET A 204 -0.78 -7.99 -4.95
CA MET A 204 -1.67 -6.98 -5.50
C MET A 204 -1.32 -6.78 -6.96
N ALA A 205 -2.22 -7.18 -7.85
CA ALA A 205 -2.08 -6.96 -9.29
C ALA A 205 -3.01 -5.80 -9.70
N ILE A 206 -2.43 -4.78 -10.32
CA ILE A 206 -3.17 -3.67 -10.90
C ILE A 206 -3.50 -4.04 -12.33
N LEU A 207 -4.78 -4.26 -12.61
CA LEU A 207 -5.25 -4.72 -13.91
C LEU A 207 -5.43 -3.55 -14.87
N GLU A 208 -6.06 -2.48 -14.39
CA GLU A 208 -6.38 -1.27 -15.14
C GLU A 208 -5.96 -0.03 -14.35
N ILE A 209 -5.49 0.99 -15.05
CA ILE A 209 -5.19 2.32 -14.50
C ILE A 209 -5.73 3.35 -15.49
N HIS A 210 -6.52 4.25 -14.98
CA HIS A 210 -7.03 5.41 -15.72
C HIS A 210 -6.60 6.66 -14.97
N ASN A 211 -5.94 7.58 -15.67
CA ASN A 211 -5.46 8.84 -15.12
C ASN A 211 -6.25 10.00 -15.73
N ASP A 212 -6.06 11.18 -15.19
CA ASP A 212 -6.61 12.44 -15.68
C ASP A 212 -8.16 12.48 -15.72
N LEU A 213 -8.80 11.74 -14.80
CA LEU A 213 -10.24 11.78 -14.62
C LEU A 213 -10.65 12.98 -13.76
N ASP A 214 -11.80 13.56 -14.05
CA ASP A 214 -12.42 14.60 -13.22
C ASP A 214 -13.10 13.95 -11.99
N ILE A 215 -12.38 13.89 -10.88
CA ILE A 215 -12.83 13.26 -9.65
C ILE A 215 -13.30 14.34 -8.66
N PRO A 216 -14.61 14.39 -8.32
CA PRO A 216 -15.11 15.33 -7.34
C PRO A 216 -14.48 15.07 -5.96
N GLU A 217 -13.97 16.09 -5.30
CA GLU A 217 -13.38 15.94 -3.96
C GLU A 217 -14.40 15.39 -2.96
N ALA A 218 -15.68 15.69 -3.12
CA ALA A 218 -16.78 15.16 -2.32
C ALA A 218 -16.91 13.63 -2.39
N PHE A 219 -16.36 12.99 -3.44
CA PHE A 219 -16.31 11.53 -3.55
C PHE A 219 -15.32 10.90 -2.57
N LEU A 220 -14.25 11.60 -2.21
CA LEU A 220 -13.21 11.09 -1.30
C LEU A 220 -13.50 11.52 0.15
N THR A 221 -14.68 11.15 0.63
CA THR A 221 -15.16 11.47 2.00
C THR A 221 -15.73 10.22 2.68
N PRO A 222 -15.86 10.21 4.02
CA PRO A 222 -16.49 9.10 4.74
C PRO A 222 -17.91 8.76 4.26
N ARG A 223 -18.64 9.72 3.66
CA ARG A 223 -19.95 9.46 3.06
C ARG A 223 -19.88 8.38 1.98
N THR A 224 -18.88 8.38 1.14
CA THR A 224 -18.71 7.40 0.05
C THR A 224 -18.55 5.97 0.56
N LEU A 225 -18.06 5.80 1.78
CA LEU A 225 -17.98 4.49 2.41
C LEU A 225 -19.37 3.93 2.75
N THR A 226 -20.29 4.78 3.21
CA THR A 226 -21.60 4.36 3.77
C THR A 226 -22.77 4.53 2.82
N ASP A 227 -22.75 5.57 1.98
CA ASP A 227 -23.83 5.88 1.03
C ASP A 227 -23.57 5.15 -0.30
N VAL A 228 -24.10 3.93 -0.39
CA VAL A 228 -23.91 3.06 -1.57
C VAL A 228 -24.47 3.70 -2.84
N ALA A 229 -25.63 4.36 -2.75
CA ALA A 229 -26.26 4.97 -3.92
C ALA A 229 -25.40 6.13 -4.47
N PHE A 230 -24.92 7.00 -3.58
CA PHE A 230 -24.00 8.07 -3.94
C PHE A 230 -22.69 7.51 -4.55
N ARG A 231 -22.08 6.53 -3.88
CA ARG A 231 -20.83 5.90 -4.34
C ARG A 231 -20.97 5.32 -5.75
N GLU A 232 -21.99 4.50 -5.99
CA GLU A 232 -22.15 3.85 -7.30
C GLU A 232 -22.50 4.86 -8.40
N ALA A 233 -23.27 5.91 -8.10
CA ALA A 233 -23.55 6.96 -9.04
C ALA A 233 -22.29 7.71 -9.48
N GLU A 234 -21.41 8.06 -8.53
CA GLU A 234 -20.17 8.75 -8.85
C GLU A 234 -19.16 7.83 -9.57
N LEU A 235 -19.02 6.57 -9.16
CA LEU A 235 -18.17 5.60 -9.86
C LEU A 235 -18.62 5.37 -11.31
N ASN A 236 -19.92 5.34 -11.58
CA ASN A 236 -20.43 5.23 -12.95
C ASN A 236 -20.05 6.44 -13.79
N LYS A 237 -20.14 7.66 -13.25
CA LYS A 237 -19.67 8.86 -13.96
C LYS A 237 -18.16 8.82 -14.28
N LEU A 238 -17.35 8.26 -13.37
CA LEU A 238 -15.91 8.09 -13.63
C LEU A 238 -15.65 7.06 -14.74
N ARG A 239 -16.40 5.97 -14.76
CA ARG A 239 -16.29 4.95 -15.82
C ARG A 239 -16.71 5.51 -17.20
N GLU A 240 -17.75 6.35 -17.25
CA GLU A 240 -18.18 7.04 -18.47
C GLU A 240 -17.12 7.99 -19.05
N GLN A 241 -16.14 8.44 -18.26
CA GLN A 241 -15.01 9.23 -18.74
C GLN A 241 -13.93 8.39 -19.46
N VAL A 242 -13.95 7.09 -19.25
CA VAL A 242 -12.94 6.14 -19.76
C VAL A 242 -13.39 5.51 -21.10
N ASP A 243 -14.70 5.37 -21.31
CA ASP A 243 -15.32 4.82 -22.54
C ASP A 243 -15.30 5.84 -23.69
#